data_7d2ec7f3e63c754d5d4e94f4fb8ad8ef
#
_entry.id   7d2ec7f3e63c754d5d4e94f4fb8ad8ef
#
_cell.length_a   1.000
_cell.length_b   1.000
_cell.length_c   1.000
_cell.angle_alpha   90.00
_cell.angle_beta   90.00
_cell.angle_gamma   90.00
#
_symmetry.space_group_name_H-M   'P 1'
#
loop_
_entity.id
_entity.type
_entity.pdbx_description
1 polymer ?
#
loop_
_entity_poly.entity_id
_entity_poly.type
_entity_poly.pdbx_seq_one_letter_code
_entity_poly.pdbx_strand_id
1 'polypeptide(L)'
;VTALVAEPAEVAAIATALAEAPLVAFDLEFLSQDRLVPTLCLVQVAWLPHHPALDAGAGELVAAELAKVIGATPPEVALVDPLAVDVSPIVQVLAEHRCAVVHAGRQDLQLLATRFGVAMPSIVDTQVMAAFAGVGDQVGFATLANELLGTSLGKELQWTDWARRPLSDAQIVYADADVRHLPAIFARLAAQLGPRLAWARAESMLVAADAHAASRITPETAWRQVGGLRGLDASALATVAALAAWRHRVATELDRPLGQVLNDKVLVDLARQRPSEEAAVRSIKGIAPIARKRAGEILTALAEPAPVEMPARPLARAPSARAQRWAELLLSIVQLVAEQTGVAARLLATRADAEEFARVVDERGLDAAESLPARATWRRDVLGVAWVGWLTGELALVGDPTRASGLALVRR
;
A
#
# COMPACT_ATOMS: atom_id res chain seq x y z
N VAL A 1 28.25 -3.21 16.80
CA VAL A 1 27.58 -2.20 15.95
C VAL A 1 27.68 -2.71 14.52
N THR A 2 26.56 -2.83 13.82
CA THR A 2 26.50 -3.29 12.44
C THR A 2 27.25 -2.29 11.55
N ALA A 3 28.21 -2.76 10.76
CA ALA A 3 28.97 -1.90 9.85
C ALA A 3 28.11 -1.55 8.62
N LEU A 4 28.35 -0.35 8.06
CA LEU A 4 27.72 0.04 6.79
C LEU A 4 28.49 -0.60 5.63
N VAL A 5 27.80 -1.40 4.82
CA VAL A 5 28.34 -2.12 3.66
C VAL A 5 28.40 -1.18 2.45
N ALA A 6 29.57 -1.06 1.84
CA ALA A 6 29.84 -0.20 0.71
C ALA A 6 30.69 -0.87 -0.39
N GLU A 7 31.03 -2.15 -0.23
CA GLU A 7 31.88 -2.87 -1.16
C GLU A 7 31.07 -3.89 -1.98
N PRO A 8 31.29 -3.98 -3.31
CA PRO A 8 30.54 -4.90 -4.18
C PRO A 8 30.66 -6.38 -3.78
N ALA A 9 31.81 -6.80 -3.25
CA ALA A 9 32.02 -8.19 -2.82
C ALA A 9 31.16 -8.55 -1.62
N GLU A 10 30.97 -7.62 -0.67
CA GLU A 10 30.09 -7.80 0.49
C GLU A 10 28.61 -7.86 0.07
N VAL A 11 28.20 -6.99 -0.88
CA VAL A 11 26.83 -7.02 -1.45
C VAL A 11 26.53 -8.39 -2.08
N ALA A 12 27.48 -8.95 -2.85
CA ALA A 12 27.33 -10.25 -3.48
C ALA A 12 27.23 -11.38 -2.44
N ALA A 13 28.02 -11.33 -1.36
CA ALA A 13 27.95 -12.29 -0.27
C ALA A 13 26.60 -12.22 0.48
N ILE A 14 26.10 -11.01 0.76
CA ILE A 14 24.79 -10.79 1.38
C ILE A 14 23.68 -11.31 0.46
N ALA A 15 23.72 -11.01 -0.83
CA ALA A 15 22.71 -11.49 -1.80
C ALA A 15 22.66 -13.05 -1.81
N THR A 16 23.81 -13.72 -1.75
CA THR A 16 23.88 -15.18 -1.64
C THR A 16 23.24 -15.68 -0.35
N ALA A 17 23.59 -15.09 0.79
CA ALA A 17 23.03 -15.46 2.09
C ALA A 17 21.50 -15.24 2.15
N LEU A 18 21.00 -14.14 1.60
CA LEU A 18 19.56 -13.86 1.50
C LEU A 18 18.84 -14.88 0.62
N ALA A 19 19.44 -15.31 -0.51
CA ALA A 19 18.83 -16.31 -1.41
C ALA A 19 18.66 -17.68 -0.76
N GLU A 20 19.56 -18.06 0.14
CA GLU A 20 19.54 -19.32 0.88
C GLU A 20 18.69 -19.25 2.16
N ALA A 21 18.33 -18.05 2.61
CA ALA A 21 17.58 -17.85 3.85
C ALA A 21 16.13 -18.35 3.73
N PRO A 22 15.55 -18.96 4.79
CA PRO A 22 14.14 -19.33 4.80
C PRO A 22 13.19 -18.13 4.90
N LEU A 23 13.67 -17.02 5.48
CA LEU A 23 12.94 -15.77 5.65
C LEU A 23 13.92 -14.60 5.57
N VAL A 24 13.54 -13.57 4.84
CA VAL A 24 14.22 -12.29 4.80
C VAL A 24 13.28 -11.18 5.27
N ALA A 25 13.84 -10.14 5.89
CA ALA A 25 13.11 -8.92 6.21
C ALA A 25 13.91 -7.73 5.68
N PHE A 26 13.23 -6.67 5.30
CA PHE A 26 13.90 -5.46 4.85
C PHE A 26 13.11 -4.20 5.19
N ASP A 27 13.81 -3.09 5.20
CA ASP A 27 13.30 -1.74 5.29
C ASP A 27 14.17 -0.80 4.45
N LEU A 28 13.67 0.37 4.10
CA LEU A 28 14.37 1.34 3.27
C LEU A 28 14.35 2.72 3.90
N GLU A 29 15.48 3.42 3.85
CA GLU A 29 15.50 4.85 4.11
C GLU A 29 15.72 5.63 2.82
N PHE A 30 14.90 6.64 2.59
CA PHE A 30 14.93 7.43 1.36
C PHE A 30 14.50 8.88 1.58
N LEU A 31 14.98 9.76 0.72
CA LEU A 31 14.59 11.17 0.69
C LEU A 31 13.62 11.41 -0.46
N SER A 32 12.38 11.73 -0.12
CA SER A 32 11.30 12.04 -1.08
C SER A 32 11.11 13.54 -1.32
N GLN A 33 11.75 14.40 -0.52
CA GLN A 33 11.58 15.84 -0.61
C GLN A 33 12.13 16.35 -1.95
N ASP A 34 11.30 17.14 -2.64
CA ASP A 34 11.65 17.85 -3.88
C ASP A 34 12.03 16.99 -5.10
N ARG A 35 11.83 15.67 -5.09
CA ARG A 35 12.08 14.77 -6.22
C ARG A 35 10.85 13.95 -6.60
N LEU A 36 10.71 13.66 -7.91
CA LEU A 36 9.65 12.77 -8.40
C LEU A 36 9.90 11.33 -7.97
N VAL A 37 11.13 10.87 -8.11
CA VAL A 37 11.56 9.56 -7.62
C VAL A 37 12.46 9.77 -6.40
N PRO A 38 12.08 9.25 -5.23
CA PRO A 38 12.88 9.38 -4.02
C PRO A 38 14.30 8.84 -4.20
N THR A 39 15.27 9.49 -3.53
CA THR A 39 16.64 8.99 -3.48
C THR A 39 16.72 7.90 -2.42
N LEU A 40 17.00 6.66 -2.82
CA LEU A 40 17.28 5.57 -1.89
C LEU A 40 18.60 5.84 -1.19
N CYS A 41 18.58 5.88 0.14
CA CYS A 41 19.71 6.27 0.98
C CYS A 41 20.27 5.13 1.83
N LEU A 42 19.45 4.13 2.17
CA LEU A 42 19.89 2.96 2.91
C LEU A 42 18.99 1.78 2.56
N VAL A 43 19.58 0.58 2.46
CA VAL A 43 18.87 -0.69 2.40
C VAL A 43 19.22 -1.48 3.65
N GLN A 44 18.23 -1.71 4.50
CA GLN A 44 18.37 -2.56 5.67
C GLN A 44 17.84 -3.95 5.33
N VAL A 45 18.59 -4.98 5.63
CA VAL A 45 18.14 -6.37 5.48
C VAL A 45 18.44 -7.17 6.74
N ALA A 46 17.51 -8.05 7.10
CA ALA A 46 17.73 -9.06 8.12
C ALA A 46 17.30 -10.42 7.56
N TRP A 47 18.00 -11.49 7.94
CA TRP A 47 17.64 -12.83 7.51
C TRP A 47 17.92 -13.86 8.60
N LEU A 48 17.14 -14.93 8.56
CA LEU A 48 17.43 -16.10 9.37
C LEU A 48 18.47 -16.94 8.64
N PRO A 49 19.56 -17.32 9.30
CA PRO A 49 20.49 -18.29 8.73
C PRO A 49 19.76 -19.59 8.38
N HIS A 50 20.28 -20.30 7.38
CA HIS A 50 19.76 -21.60 7.00
C HIS A 50 19.58 -22.52 8.23
N HIS A 51 18.40 -23.10 8.37
CA HIS A 51 18.08 -23.98 9.48
C HIS A 51 17.28 -25.20 9.00
N PRO A 52 17.77 -26.45 9.20
CA PRO A 52 17.14 -27.65 8.65
C PRO A 52 15.67 -27.85 9.04
N ALA A 53 15.26 -27.37 10.21
CA ALA A 53 13.85 -27.43 10.64
C ALA A 53 12.90 -26.57 9.80
N LEU A 54 13.43 -25.62 9.02
CA LEU A 54 12.65 -24.73 8.14
C LEU A 54 12.64 -25.19 6.68
N ASP A 55 13.39 -26.26 6.34
CA ASP A 55 13.45 -26.81 4.99
C ASP A 55 12.32 -27.82 4.71
N ALA A 56 11.71 -28.35 5.76
CA ALA A 56 10.79 -29.47 5.69
C ALA A 56 9.35 -29.06 5.32
N GLY A 57 9.14 -28.36 4.21
CA GLY A 57 7.80 -28.11 3.75
C GLY A 57 7.74 -27.31 2.47
N ALA A 58 7.32 -27.94 1.39
CA ALA A 58 6.98 -27.25 0.15
C ALA A 58 5.88 -26.22 0.43
N GLY A 59 6.26 -24.97 0.63
CA GLY A 59 5.38 -23.82 0.50
C GLY A 59 4.90 -23.08 1.75
N GLU A 60 4.89 -23.65 2.94
CA GLU A 60 4.46 -22.94 4.15
C GLU A 60 5.45 -23.07 5.29
N LEU A 61 6.04 -21.94 5.70
CA LEU A 61 6.77 -21.85 6.97
C LEU A 61 5.79 -22.11 8.11
N VAL A 62 5.98 -23.22 8.84
CA VAL A 62 5.15 -23.52 10.01
C VAL A 62 5.47 -22.51 11.10
N ALA A 63 4.53 -21.65 11.44
CA ALA A 63 4.71 -20.53 12.38
C ALA A 63 5.31 -20.98 13.72
N ALA A 64 4.97 -22.17 14.21
CA ALA A 64 5.49 -22.71 15.46
C ALA A 64 6.99 -23.09 15.36
N GLU A 65 7.42 -23.67 14.24
CA GLU A 65 8.84 -24.02 14.03
C GLU A 65 9.67 -22.74 13.83
N LEU A 66 9.13 -21.78 13.05
CA LEU A 66 9.76 -20.48 12.87
C LEU A 66 9.98 -19.75 14.21
N ALA A 67 8.97 -19.75 15.09
CA ALA A 67 9.07 -19.13 16.42
C ALA A 67 10.16 -19.78 17.29
N LYS A 68 10.34 -21.11 17.20
CA LYS A 68 11.40 -21.83 17.91
C LYS A 68 12.78 -21.46 17.37
N VAL A 69 12.94 -21.44 16.04
CA VAL A 69 14.21 -21.09 15.40
C VAL A 69 14.63 -19.68 15.72
N ILE A 70 13.72 -18.70 15.62
CA ILE A 70 14.00 -17.29 15.96
C ILE A 70 14.37 -17.13 17.44
N GLY A 71 13.73 -17.90 18.33
CA GLY A 71 14.08 -17.90 19.76
C GLY A 71 15.48 -18.47 20.08
N ALA A 72 16.00 -19.31 19.20
CA ALA A 72 17.30 -19.97 19.36
C ALA A 72 18.45 -19.28 18.60
N THR A 73 18.14 -18.65 17.46
CA THR A 73 19.13 -18.06 16.56
C THR A 73 18.71 -16.64 16.19
N PRO A 74 19.47 -15.62 16.63
CA PRO A 74 19.15 -14.23 16.25
C PRO A 74 19.36 -14.06 14.74
N PRO A 75 18.56 -13.17 14.09
CA PRO A 75 18.76 -12.87 12.68
C PRO A 75 20.10 -12.15 12.46
N GLU A 76 20.72 -12.45 11.33
CA GLU A 76 21.81 -11.64 10.80
C GLU A 76 21.24 -10.34 10.20
N VAL A 77 22.01 -9.26 10.24
CA VAL A 77 21.61 -7.93 9.76
C VAL A 77 22.73 -7.32 8.94
N ALA A 78 22.37 -6.71 7.83
CA ALA A 78 23.26 -5.85 7.05
C ALA A 78 22.60 -4.51 6.72
N LEU A 79 23.38 -3.46 6.78
CA LEU A 79 23.03 -2.10 6.39
C LEU A 79 23.86 -1.76 5.15
N VAL A 80 23.21 -1.58 4.01
CA VAL A 80 23.88 -1.41 2.72
C VAL A 80 23.70 0.00 2.20
N ASP A 81 24.80 0.64 1.76
CA ASP A 81 24.82 2.01 1.26
C ASP A 81 24.59 2.09 -0.26
N PRO A 82 23.36 2.36 -0.74
CA PRO A 82 23.08 2.47 -2.17
C PRO A 82 23.66 3.73 -2.81
N LEU A 83 24.23 4.65 -2.00
CA LEU A 83 24.94 5.82 -2.52
C LEU A 83 26.40 5.50 -2.88
N ALA A 84 26.96 4.41 -2.32
CA ALA A 84 28.34 3.99 -2.54
C ALA A 84 28.42 2.76 -3.45
N VAL A 85 27.44 1.84 -3.42
CA VAL A 85 27.51 0.56 -4.11
C VAL A 85 26.18 0.21 -4.81
N ASP A 86 26.23 -0.58 -5.89
CA ASP A 86 25.03 -1.11 -6.55
C ASP A 86 24.36 -2.17 -5.69
N VAL A 87 23.11 -1.92 -5.30
CA VAL A 87 22.27 -2.82 -4.48
C VAL A 87 21.34 -3.72 -5.31
N SER A 88 21.40 -3.63 -6.65
CA SER A 88 20.55 -4.43 -7.55
C SER A 88 20.58 -5.93 -7.24
N PRO A 89 21.73 -6.57 -6.89
CA PRO A 89 21.77 -7.98 -6.56
C PRO A 89 20.89 -8.33 -5.34
N ILE A 90 20.91 -7.49 -4.30
CA ILE A 90 20.06 -7.67 -3.11
C ILE A 90 18.59 -7.48 -3.47
N VAL A 91 18.26 -6.41 -4.18
CA VAL A 91 16.88 -6.10 -4.59
C VAL A 91 16.28 -7.23 -5.44
N GLN A 92 17.07 -7.83 -6.35
CA GLN A 92 16.62 -8.96 -7.16
C GLN A 92 16.29 -10.18 -6.28
N VAL A 93 17.15 -10.51 -5.33
CA VAL A 93 16.88 -11.61 -4.39
C VAL A 93 15.64 -11.34 -3.55
N LEU A 94 15.47 -10.13 -3.02
CA LEU A 94 14.27 -9.76 -2.26
C LEU A 94 13.00 -9.89 -3.10
N ALA A 95 13.05 -9.53 -4.39
CA ALA A 95 11.92 -9.63 -5.30
C ALA A 95 11.50 -11.07 -5.60
N GLU A 96 12.46 -11.99 -5.68
CA GLU A 96 12.23 -13.40 -6.00
C GLU A 96 12.04 -14.27 -4.74
N HIS A 97 12.28 -13.69 -3.55
CA HIS A 97 12.27 -14.44 -2.30
C HIS A 97 10.87 -14.95 -1.95
N ARG A 98 10.78 -16.21 -1.52
CA ARG A 98 9.50 -16.87 -1.15
C ARG A 98 8.81 -16.30 0.08
N CYS A 99 9.55 -15.63 0.97
CA CYS A 99 9.05 -15.01 2.19
C CYS A 99 9.87 -13.77 2.52
N ALA A 100 9.51 -12.63 1.93
CA ALA A 100 10.09 -11.33 2.25
C ALA A 100 9.12 -10.56 3.17
N VAL A 101 9.62 -10.05 4.29
CA VAL A 101 8.84 -9.40 5.36
C VAL A 101 9.18 -7.92 5.43
N VAL A 102 8.14 -7.10 5.53
CA VAL A 102 8.25 -5.64 5.72
C VAL A 102 7.28 -5.17 6.80
N HIS A 103 7.37 -3.90 7.18
CA HIS A 103 6.37 -3.23 8.00
C HIS A 103 5.91 -1.94 7.35
N ALA A 104 4.61 -1.82 7.03
CA ALA A 104 4.03 -0.67 6.34
C ALA A 104 4.74 -0.34 5.00
N GLY A 105 5.23 -1.36 4.29
CA GLY A 105 6.21 -1.29 3.21
C GLY A 105 5.68 -0.79 1.86
N ARG A 106 4.48 -0.20 1.77
CA ARG A 106 3.91 0.25 0.49
C ARG A 106 4.82 1.22 -0.26
N GLN A 107 5.45 2.17 0.45
CA GLN A 107 6.32 3.18 -0.17
C GLN A 107 7.66 2.56 -0.61
N ASP A 108 8.20 1.65 0.18
CA ASP A 108 9.41 0.89 -0.12
C ASP A 108 9.23 0.06 -1.39
N LEU A 109 8.13 -0.70 -1.46
CA LEU A 109 7.77 -1.51 -2.62
C LEU A 109 7.59 -0.64 -3.89
N GLN A 110 6.96 0.53 -3.76
CA GLN A 110 6.81 1.45 -4.88
C GLN A 110 8.16 2.03 -5.32
N LEU A 111 9.04 2.37 -4.38
CA LEU A 111 10.39 2.85 -4.68
C LEU A 111 11.22 1.80 -5.40
N LEU A 112 11.24 0.55 -4.89
CA LEU A 112 11.95 -0.56 -5.53
C LEU A 112 11.40 -0.85 -6.92
N ALA A 113 10.09 -0.86 -7.09
CA ALA A 113 9.45 -1.06 -8.39
C ALA A 113 9.78 0.09 -9.37
N THR A 114 9.78 1.34 -8.90
CA THR A 114 10.09 2.51 -9.74
C THR A 114 11.56 2.52 -10.18
N ARG A 115 12.47 2.20 -9.25
CA ARG A 115 13.92 2.34 -9.47
C ARG A 115 14.53 1.13 -10.16
N PHE A 116 14.07 -0.08 -9.82
CA PHE A 116 14.66 -1.35 -10.29
C PHE A 116 13.72 -2.16 -11.19
N GLY A 117 12.47 -1.73 -11.38
CA GLY A 117 11.50 -2.42 -12.23
C GLY A 117 10.98 -3.74 -11.66
N VAL A 118 11.21 -4.03 -10.37
CA VAL A 118 10.86 -5.29 -9.73
C VAL A 118 9.45 -5.31 -9.19
N ALA A 119 8.81 -6.47 -9.21
CA ALA A 119 7.59 -6.77 -8.48
C ALA A 119 7.92 -7.74 -7.34
N MET A 120 7.20 -7.65 -6.21
CA MET A 120 7.41 -8.49 -5.03
C MET A 120 6.17 -9.32 -4.71
N PRO A 121 5.91 -10.40 -5.43
CA PRO A 121 4.67 -11.16 -5.34
C PRO A 121 4.52 -11.96 -4.03
N SER A 122 5.61 -12.20 -3.30
CA SER A 122 5.61 -13.03 -2.08
C SER A 122 5.84 -12.21 -0.80
N ILE A 123 5.58 -10.91 -0.84
CA ILE A 123 5.76 -10.02 0.30
C ILE A 123 4.73 -10.29 1.41
N VAL A 124 5.15 -10.11 2.65
CA VAL A 124 4.28 -10.13 3.83
C VAL A 124 4.51 -8.86 4.64
N ASP A 125 3.45 -8.09 4.86
CA ASP A 125 3.50 -6.84 5.62
C ASP A 125 2.99 -7.08 7.04
N THR A 126 3.85 -6.87 8.04
CA THR A 126 3.51 -7.07 9.45
C THR A 126 2.48 -6.06 9.97
N GLN A 127 2.33 -4.88 9.36
CA GLN A 127 1.24 -3.96 9.67
C GLN A 127 -0.11 -4.54 9.21
N VAL A 128 -0.16 -5.15 8.03
CA VAL A 128 -1.34 -5.88 7.54
C VAL A 128 -1.64 -7.05 8.46
N MET A 129 -0.63 -7.85 8.83
CA MET A 129 -0.81 -8.98 9.77
C MET A 129 -1.38 -8.52 11.11
N ALA A 130 -0.89 -7.42 11.67
CA ALA A 130 -1.38 -6.85 12.93
C ALA A 130 -2.87 -6.48 12.86
N ALA A 131 -3.31 -5.91 11.74
CA ALA A 131 -4.72 -5.58 11.50
C ALA A 131 -5.62 -6.83 11.39
N PHE A 132 -5.11 -7.95 10.88
CA PHE A 132 -5.81 -9.25 10.90
C PHE A 132 -5.78 -9.93 12.27
N ALA A 133 -4.73 -9.68 13.07
CA ALA A 133 -4.60 -10.23 14.41
C ALA A 133 -5.40 -9.47 15.47
N GLY A 134 -5.99 -8.31 15.13
CA GLY A 134 -6.73 -7.45 16.06
C GLY A 134 -5.82 -6.65 16.99
N VAL A 135 -4.52 -6.59 16.73
CA VAL A 135 -3.54 -5.80 17.50
C VAL A 135 -3.74 -4.31 17.25
N GLY A 136 -4.09 -3.93 16.03
CA GLY A 136 -4.39 -2.55 15.66
C GLY A 136 -4.41 -2.34 14.16
N ASP A 137 -5.17 -1.32 13.74
CA ASP A 137 -5.21 -0.88 12.35
C ASP A 137 -4.13 0.19 12.14
N GLN A 138 -3.23 0.00 11.16
CA GLN A 138 -2.11 0.91 10.88
C GLN A 138 -1.17 1.14 12.09
N VAL A 139 -0.97 0.12 12.91
CA VAL A 139 -0.04 0.20 14.05
C VAL A 139 1.38 0.43 13.56
N GLY A 140 2.09 1.37 14.19
CA GLY A 140 3.49 1.66 13.86
C GLY A 140 4.44 0.62 14.44
N PHE A 141 5.60 0.42 13.78
CA PHE A 141 6.59 -0.60 14.09
C PHE A 141 7.03 -0.62 15.56
N ALA A 142 7.44 0.53 16.12
CA ALA A 142 7.88 0.62 17.52
C ALA A 142 6.76 0.23 18.51
N THR A 143 5.51 0.56 18.22
CA THR A 143 4.35 0.15 19.03
C THR A 143 4.16 -1.35 18.97
N LEU A 144 4.23 -1.92 17.77
CA LEU A 144 4.08 -3.35 17.53
C LEU A 144 5.21 -4.17 18.18
N ALA A 145 6.47 -3.68 18.08
CA ALA A 145 7.62 -4.31 18.75
C ALA A 145 7.48 -4.30 20.27
N ASN A 146 7.01 -3.19 20.84
CA ASN A 146 6.76 -3.12 22.28
C ASN A 146 5.66 -4.07 22.74
N GLU A 147 4.54 -4.13 21.99
CA GLU A 147 3.39 -4.96 22.36
C GLU A 147 3.67 -6.47 22.23
N LEU A 148 4.35 -6.89 21.17
CA LEU A 148 4.60 -8.30 20.89
C LEU A 148 5.89 -8.84 21.51
N LEU A 149 6.92 -8.01 21.66
CA LEU A 149 8.26 -8.42 22.10
C LEU A 149 8.69 -7.79 23.43
N GLY A 150 7.95 -6.79 23.95
CA GLY A 150 8.35 -6.02 25.11
C GLY A 150 9.57 -5.12 24.86
N THR A 151 9.90 -4.85 23.60
CA THR A 151 11.08 -4.08 23.19
C THR A 151 10.68 -2.62 22.94
N SER A 152 11.31 -1.68 23.65
CA SER A 152 11.11 -0.26 23.42
C SER A 152 12.08 0.25 22.34
N LEU A 153 11.54 0.71 21.23
CA LEU A 153 12.29 1.29 20.11
C LEU A 153 12.08 2.80 20.06
N GLY A 154 13.16 3.54 19.78
CA GLY A 154 13.11 5.00 19.56
C GLY A 154 12.44 5.33 18.23
N LYS A 155 11.77 6.50 18.16
CA LYS A 155 11.17 7.04 16.91
C LYS A 155 11.87 8.30 16.41
N GLU A 156 12.93 8.72 17.07
CA GLU A 156 13.48 10.07 16.95
C GLU A 156 14.22 10.32 15.63
N LEU A 157 14.65 9.27 14.93
CA LEU A 157 15.48 9.35 13.73
C LEU A 157 14.73 9.15 12.40
N GLN A 158 13.45 8.92 12.43
CA GLN A 158 12.62 8.72 11.22
C GLN A 158 12.72 9.89 10.21
N TRP A 159 12.98 11.12 10.67
CA TRP A 159 13.03 12.32 9.85
C TRP A 159 14.44 12.93 9.76
N THR A 160 15.48 12.14 9.89
CA THR A 160 16.86 12.60 9.76
C THR A 160 17.32 12.61 8.30
N ASP A 161 18.44 13.31 8.04
CA ASP A 161 19.07 13.31 6.70
C ASP A 161 19.83 12.00 6.47
N TRP A 162 19.15 11.06 5.83
CA TRP A 162 19.70 9.75 5.48
C TRP A 162 20.70 9.78 4.32
N ALA A 163 20.81 10.88 3.57
CA ALA A 163 21.83 11.03 2.52
C ALA A 163 23.19 11.46 3.07
N ARG A 164 23.23 11.99 4.29
CA ARG A 164 24.47 12.43 4.91
C ARG A 164 25.40 11.25 5.18
N ARG A 165 26.71 11.45 4.92
CA ARG A 165 27.77 10.48 5.25
C ARG A 165 28.88 11.13 6.06
N PRO A 166 29.50 10.40 7.01
CA PRO A 166 29.08 9.08 7.47
C PRO A 166 27.74 9.13 8.22
N LEU A 167 27.01 8.01 8.29
CA LEU A 167 25.88 7.86 9.21
C LEU A 167 26.36 7.94 10.64
N SER A 168 25.58 8.54 11.52
CA SER A 168 25.86 8.54 12.96
C SER A 168 25.60 7.16 13.57
N ASP A 169 26.26 6.87 14.71
CA ASP A 169 26.03 5.63 15.46
C ASP A 169 24.54 5.44 15.82
N ALA A 170 23.86 6.54 16.14
CA ALA A 170 22.43 6.51 16.45
C ALA A 170 21.58 6.11 15.23
N GLN A 171 21.91 6.59 14.00
CA GLN A 171 21.24 6.17 12.77
C GLN A 171 21.49 4.69 12.46
N ILE A 172 22.72 4.20 12.69
CA ILE A 172 23.04 2.78 12.49
C ILE A 172 22.26 1.90 13.45
N VAL A 173 22.19 2.27 14.73
CA VAL A 173 21.41 1.53 15.75
C VAL A 173 19.92 1.54 15.41
N TYR A 174 19.39 2.66 14.97
CA TYR A 174 18.00 2.79 14.56
C TYR A 174 17.70 1.88 13.35
N ALA A 175 18.47 2.00 12.29
CA ALA A 175 18.29 1.21 11.06
C ALA A 175 18.45 -0.31 11.28
N ASP A 176 19.37 -0.72 12.15
CA ASP A 176 19.53 -2.12 12.57
C ASP A 176 18.26 -2.63 13.29
N ALA A 177 17.71 -1.82 14.19
CA ALA A 177 16.55 -2.19 14.99
C ALA A 177 15.28 -2.35 14.13
N ASP A 178 15.11 -1.53 13.08
CA ASP A 178 13.93 -1.55 12.21
C ASP A 178 13.80 -2.89 11.45
N VAL A 179 14.89 -3.58 11.17
CA VAL A 179 14.83 -4.89 10.49
C VAL A 179 15.09 -6.07 11.42
N ARG A 180 15.95 -5.92 12.44
CA ARG A 180 16.33 -7.01 13.36
C ARG A 180 15.14 -7.66 14.04
N HIS A 181 14.11 -6.90 14.38
CA HIS A 181 12.93 -7.39 15.09
C HIS A 181 11.82 -7.91 14.18
N LEU A 182 11.86 -7.64 12.86
CA LEU A 182 10.82 -8.05 11.92
C LEU A 182 10.60 -9.57 11.87
N PRO A 183 11.63 -10.43 11.83
CA PRO A 183 11.43 -11.88 11.86
C PRO A 183 10.67 -12.36 13.10
N ALA A 184 10.99 -11.81 14.28
CA ALA A 184 10.33 -12.18 15.53
C ALA A 184 8.87 -11.68 15.58
N ILE A 185 8.61 -10.46 15.13
CA ILE A 185 7.26 -9.91 14.99
C ILE A 185 6.43 -10.75 14.03
N PHE A 186 6.98 -11.10 12.85
CA PHE A 186 6.32 -11.97 11.88
C PHE A 186 5.94 -13.32 12.51
N ALA A 187 6.86 -13.99 13.22
CA ALA A 187 6.60 -15.28 13.85
C ALA A 187 5.50 -15.20 14.92
N ARG A 188 5.50 -14.15 15.76
CA ARG A 188 4.45 -13.93 16.76
C ARG A 188 3.09 -13.72 16.13
N LEU A 189 3.01 -12.85 15.12
CA LEU A 189 1.77 -12.60 14.39
C LEU A 189 1.29 -13.84 13.61
N ALA A 190 2.19 -14.58 12.97
CA ALA A 190 1.85 -15.80 12.25
C ALA A 190 1.26 -16.87 13.19
N ALA A 191 1.83 -17.05 14.39
CA ALA A 191 1.29 -17.94 15.40
C ALA A 191 -0.09 -17.48 15.90
N GLN A 192 -0.30 -16.18 16.09
CA GLN A 192 -1.57 -15.60 16.55
C GLN A 192 -2.68 -15.69 15.48
N LEU A 193 -2.30 -15.55 14.21
CA LEU A 193 -3.23 -15.60 13.08
C LEU A 193 -3.71 -17.01 12.78
N GLY A 194 -2.84 -18.02 12.91
CA GLY A 194 -3.16 -19.39 12.50
C GLY A 194 -3.67 -19.43 11.04
N PRO A 195 -4.85 -20.02 10.74
CA PRO A 195 -5.39 -20.09 9.37
C PRO A 195 -5.59 -18.73 8.69
N ARG A 196 -5.79 -17.64 9.45
CA ARG A 196 -5.95 -16.28 8.91
C ARG A 196 -4.65 -15.70 8.34
N LEU A 197 -3.51 -16.34 8.57
CA LEU A 197 -2.24 -15.95 7.94
C LEU A 197 -2.36 -15.93 6.41
N ALA A 198 -3.08 -16.88 5.82
CA ALA A 198 -3.32 -16.90 4.38
C ALA A 198 -4.05 -15.64 3.89
N TRP A 199 -5.00 -15.10 4.68
CA TRP A 199 -5.69 -13.86 4.35
C TRP A 199 -4.77 -12.65 4.42
N ALA A 200 -3.96 -12.56 5.49
CA ALA A 200 -3.00 -11.47 5.65
C ALA A 200 -1.93 -11.46 4.54
N ARG A 201 -1.46 -12.65 4.11
CA ARG A 201 -0.56 -12.80 2.96
C ARG A 201 -1.23 -12.32 1.67
N ALA A 202 -2.44 -12.78 1.39
CA ALA A 202 -3.18 -12.35 0.20
C ALA A 202 -3.39 -10.83 0.17
N GLU A 203 -3.68 -10.21 1.30
CA GLU A 203 -3.82 -8.74 1.40
C GLU A 203 -2.48 -8.01 1.21
N SER A 204 -1.39 -8.52 1.79
CA SER A 204 -0.04 -7.97 1.58
C SER A 204 0.36 -8.01 0.10
N MET A 205 0.03 -9.10 -0.61
CA MET A 205 0.27 -9.23 -2.06
C MET A 205 -0.54 -8.20 -2.87
N LEU A 206 -1.77 -7.87 -2.45
CA LEU A 206 -2.56 -6.80 -3.09
C LEU A 206 -1.91 -5.43 -2.89
N VAL A 207 -1.41 -5.13 -1.68
CA VAL A 207 -0.66 -3.90 -1.41
C VAL A 207 0.59 -3.81 -2.30
N ALA A 208 1.32 -4.91 -2.47
CA ALA A 208 2.48 -4.97 -3.35
C ALA A 208 2.13 -4.79 -4.83
N ALA A 209 1.05 -5.43 -5.29
CA ALA A 209 0.56 -5.27 -6.65
C ALA A 209 0.15 -3.83 -6.96
N ASP A 210 -0.54 -3.17 -6.01
CA ASP A 210 -0.90 -1.76 -6.10
C ASP A 210 0.32 -0.85 -6.14
N ALA A 211 1.34 -1.12 -5.31
CA ALA A 211 2.59 -0.36 -5.29
C ALA A 211 3.34 -0.50 -6.63
N HIS A 212 3.39 -1.72 -7.17
CA HIS A 212 3.99 -1.98 -8.48
C HIS A 212 3.20 -1.30 -9.61
N ALA A 213 1.87 -1.36 -9.59
CA ALA A 213 1.03 -0.66 -10.57
C ALA A 213 1.24 0.86 -10.50
N ALA A 214 1.38 1.42 -9.30
CA ALA A 214 1.66 2.84 -9.09
C ALA A 214 3.03 3.27 -9.61
N SER A 215 4.01 2.37 -9.70
CA SER A 215 5.34 2.66 -10.28
C SER A 215 5.34 2.72 -11.82
N ARG A 216 4.32 2.15 -12.48
CA ARG A 216 4.24 2.01 -13.94
C ARG A 216 3.35 3.06 -14.61
N ILE A 217 3.16 4.20 -13.95
CA ILE A 217 2.33 5.27 -14.49
C ILE A 217 3.06 5.95 -15.65
N THR A 218 2.36 6.04 -16.78
CA THR A 218 2.76 6.77 -17.95
C THR A 218 1.96 8.07 -18.10
N PRO A 219 2.39 9.04 -18.92
CA PRO A 219 1.58 10.23 -19.18
C PRO A 219 0.12 9.89 -19.56
N GLU A 220 -0.11 8.83 -20.34
CA GLU A 220 -1.44 8.41 -20.82
C GLU A 220 -2.32 7.88 -19.68
N THR A 221 -1.72 7.30 -18.64
CA THR A 221 -2.44 6.71 -17.51
C THR A 221 -2.46 7.59 -16.27
N ALA A 222 -1.67 8.69 -16.25
CA ALA A 222 -1.48 9.57 -15.10
C ALA A 222 -2.79 10.18 -14.55
N TRP A 223 -3.79 10.37 -15.41
CA TRP A 223 -5.10 10.88 -15.02
C TRP A 223 -5.85 9.99 -14.01
N ARG A 224 -5.57 8.67 -14.01
CA ARG A 224 -6.21 7.70 -13.10
C ARG A 224 -5.85 7.94 -11.64
N GLN A 225 -4.76 8.66 -11.39
CA GLN A 225 -4.32 9.04 -10.03
C GLN A 225 -4.80 10.41 -9.59
N VAL A 226 -5.46 11.17 -10.48
CA VAL A 226 -5.98 12.51 -10.14
C VAL A 226 -7.17 12.38 -9.21
N GLY A 227 -7.11 13.05 -8.06
CA GLY A 227 -8.24 13.12 -7.13
C GLY A 227 -9.36 14.05 -7.63
N GLY A 228 -10.58 13.84 -7.11
CA GLY A 228 -11.69 14.76 -7.34
C GLY A 228 -12.39 14.63 -8.71
N LEU A 229 -12.29 13.50 -9.38
CA LEU A 229 -12.89 13.25 -10.70
C LEU A 229 -14.40 13.00 -10.68
N ARG A 230 -15.00 12.81 -9.51
CA ARG A 230 -16.44 12.54 -9.36
C ARG A 230 -17.28 13.65 -10.00
N GLY A 231 -18.24 13.25 -10.85
CA GLY A 231 -19.17 14.16 -11.51
C GLY A 231 -18.61 14.92 -12.72
N LEU A 232 -17.42 14.58 -13.20
CA LEU A 232 -16.91 15.07 -14.47
C LEU A 232 -17.57 14.31 -15.62
N ASP A 233 -17.95 15.03 -16.68
CA ASP A 233 -18.35 14.42 -17.94
C ASP A 233 -17.16 13.93 -18.76
N ALA A 234 -17.42 13.23 -19.85
CA ALA A 234 -16.38 12.67 -20.72
C ALA A 234 -15.44 13.74 -21.30
N SER A 235 -15.96 14.93 -21.59
CA SER A 235 -15.18 16.04 -22.15
C SER A 235 -14.23 16.63 -21.10
N ALA A 236 -14.72 16.85 -19.88
CA ALA A 236 -13.88 17.33 -18.78
C ALA A 236 -12.83 16.28 -18.39
N LEU A 237 -13.18 14.97 -18.43
CA LEU A 237 -12.23 13.90 -18.13
C LEU A 237 -11.12 13.83 -19.19
N ALA A 238 -11.43 13.98 -20.48
CA ALA A 238 -10.43 14.06 -21.54
C ALA A 238 -9.46 15.23 -21.35
N THR A 239 -9.99 16.37 -20.88
CA THR A 239 -9.18 17.53 -20.52
C THR A 239 -8.30 17.27 -19.29
N VAL A 240 -8.83 16.61 -18.25
CA VAL A 240 -8.03 16.17 -17.08
C VAL A 240 -6.91 15.24 -17.54
N ALA A 241 -7.16 14.32 -18.46
CA ALA A 241 -6.16 13.39 -18.96
C ALA A 241 -5.01 14.12 -19.69
N ALA A 242 -5.34 15.09 -20.54
CA ALA A 242 -4.32 15.90 -21.22
C ALA A 242 -3.46 16.71 -20.23
N LEU A 243 -4.09 17.34 -19.24
CA LEU A 243 -3.39 18.09 -18.18
C LEU A 243 -2.56 17.18 -17.28
N ALA A 244 -3.04 16.00 -16.93
CA ALA A 244 -2.31 15.01 -16.14
C ALA A 244 -1.09 14.48 -16.91
N ALA A 245 -1.24 14.22 -18.21
CA ALA A 245 -0.13 13.82 -19.09
C ALA A 245 0.93 14.92 -19.18
N TRP A 246 0.51 16.18 -19.37
CA TRP A 246 1.42 17.33 -19.34
C TRP A 246 2.14 17.42 -17.99
N ARG A 247 1.40 17.38 -16.88
CA ARG A 247 1.96 17.42 -15.52
C ARG A 247 3.01 16.34 -15.31
N HIS A 248 2.72 15.12 -15.73
CA HIS A 248 3.63 13.98 -15.61
C HIS A 248 4.93 14.21 -16.39
N ARG A 249 4.85 14.67 -17.65
CA ARG A 249 6.04 15.00 -18.45
C ARG A 249 6.90 16.08 -17.80
N VAL A 250 6.27 17.17 -17.34
CA VAL A 250 7.00 18.28 -16.67
C VAL A 250 7.62 17.83 -15.34
N ALA A 251 6.91 17.02 -14.57
CA ALA A 251 7.42 16.44 -13.31
C ALA A 251 8.64 15.56 -13.57
N THR A 252 8.61 14.73 -14.63
CA THR A 252 9.74 13.89 -15.04
C THR A 252 10.91 14.74 -15.55
N GLU A 253 10.66 15.76 -16.39
CA GLU A 253 11.69 16.67 -16.92
C GLU A 253 12.44 17.40 -15.79
N LEU A 254 11.71 17.87 -14.79
CA LEU A 254 12.25 18.69 -13.71
C LEU A 254 12.66 17.89 -12.47
N ASP A 255 12.41 16.58 -12.46
CA ASP A 255 12.53 15.70 -11.28
C ASP A 255 11.84 16.33 -10.05
N ARG A 256 10.55 16.69 -10.21
CA ARG A 256 9.76 17.34 -9.17
C ARG A 256 8.47 16.57 -8.87
N PRO A 257 8.03 16.51 -7.61
CA PRO A 257 6.76 15.90 -7.25
C PRO A 257 5.59 16.48 -8.08
N LEU A 258 4.67 15.62 -8.50
CA LEU A 258 3.51 16.01 -9.32
C LEU A 258 2.74 17.20 -8.72
N GLY A 259 2.55 17.20 -7.39
CA GLY A 259 1.84 18.26 -6.68
C GLY A 259 2.57 19.62 -6.69
N GLN A 260 3.90 19.63 -6.81
CA GLN A 260 4.69 20.86 -6.94
C GLN A 260 4.60 21.44 -8.36
N VAL A 261 4.35 20.61 -9.36
CA VAL A 261 4.08 21.06 -10.74
C VAL A 261 2.66 21.60 -10.83
N LEU A 262 1.66 20.80 -10.44
CA LEU A 262 0.25 21.19 -10.44
C LEU A 262 -0.54 20.24 -9.53
N ASN A 263 -1.13 20.74 -8.46
CA ASN A 263 -1.93 19.90 -7.56
C ASN A 263 -3.26 19.48 -8.21
N ASP A 264 -3.84 18.36 -7.74
CA ASP A 264 -5.04 17.77 -8.34
C ASP A 264 -6.24 18.73 -8.38
N LYS A 265 -6.44 19.51 -7.31
CA LYS A 265 -7.56 20.45 -7.24
C LYS A 265 -7.47 21.50 -8.37
N VAL A 266 -6.29 22.12 -8.52
CA VAL A 266 -6.07 23.14 -9.56
C VAL A 266 -6.15 22.52 -10.95
N LEU A 267 -5.67 21.28 -11.13
CA LEU A 267 -5.78 20.54 -12.39
C LEU A 267 -7.26 20.33 -12.78
N VAL A 268 -8.09 19.90 -11.84
CA VAL A 268 -9.53 19.69 -12.06
C VAL A 268 -10.25 21.04 -12.29
N ASP A 269 -9.87 22.09 -11.56
CA ASP A 269 -10.43 23.44 -11.75
C ASP A 269 -10.11 23.99 -13.15
N LEU A 270 -8.87 23.82 -13.65
CA LEU A 270 -8.49 24.16 -15.03
C LEU A 270 -9.33 23.38 -16.07
N ALA A 271 -9.53 22.08 -15.86
CA ALA A 271 -10.35 21.27 -16.76
C ALA A 271 -11.83 21.68 -16.80
N ARG A 272 -12.36 22.21 -15.70
CA ARG A 272 -13.74 22.73 -15.64
C ARG A 272 -13.86 24.13 -16.23
N GLN A 273 -12.92 25.03 -15.94
CA GLN A 273 -12.98 26.44 -16.35
C GLN A 273 -12.55 26.66 -17.80
N ARG A 274 -11.64 25.81 -18.33
CA ARG A 274 -11.12 25.86 -19.71
C ARG A 274 -10.71 27.27 -20.14
N PRO A 275 -9.77 27.90 -19.43
CA PRO A 275 -9.31 29.23 -19.83
C PRO A 275 -8.74 29.20 -21.26
N SER A 276 -8.99 30.27 -22.04
CA SER A 276 -8.52 30.42 -23.41
C SER A 276 -7.27 31.30 -23.55
N GLU A 277 -6.83 31.93 -22.47
CA GLU A 277 -5.69 32.85 -22.46
C GLU A 277 -4.75 32.55 -21.31
N GLU A 278 -3.45 32.77 -21.52
CA GLU A 278 -2.41 32.54 -20.49
C GLU A 278 -2.64 33.40 -19.22
N ALA A 279 -3.15 34.62 -19.36
CA ALA A 279 -3.45 35.47 -18.23
C ALA A 279 -4.50 34.84 -17.30
N ALA A 280 -5.52 34.20 -17.88
CA ALA A 280 -6.53 33.47 -17.13
C ALA A 280 -5.96 32.24 -16.44
N VAL A 281 -5.09 31.46 -17.11
CA VAL A 281 -4.37 30.34 -16.48
C VAL A 281 -3.54 30.82 -15.29
N ARG A 282 -2.77 31.90 -15.45
CA ARG A 282 -1.89 32.46 -14.40
C ARG A 282 -2.66 32.99 -13.19
N SER A 283 -3.95 33.36 -13.37
CA SER A 283 -4.83 33.89 -12.32
C SER A 283 -5.55 32.81 -11.50
N ILE A 284 -5.47 31.54 -11.89
CA ILE A 284 -6.11 30.43 -11.16
C ILE A 284 -5.59 30.37 -9.73
N LYS A 285 -6.51 30.38 -8.77
CA LYS A 285 -6.16 30.31 -7.35
C LYS A 285 -5.41 29.01 -7.01
N GLY A 286 -4.22 29.16 -6.44
CA GLY A 286 -3.40 28.02 -6.02
C GLY A 286 -2.54 27.40 -7.13
N ILE A 287 -2.45 28.05 -8.31
CA ILE A 287 -1.55 27.59 -9.38
C ILE A 287 -0.10 27.67 -8.90
N ALA A 288 0.64 26.57 -9.06
CA ALA A 288 2.04 26.49 -8.66
C ALA A 288 2.93 27.38 -9.53
N PRO A 289 4.06 27.88 -9.01
CA PRO A 289 5.01 28.71 -9.78
C PRO A 289 5.48 28.06 -11.07
N ILE A 290 5.72 26.74 -11.08
CA ILE A 290 6.12 25.97 -12.26
C ILE A 290 5.03 26.03 -13.33
N ALA A 291 3.79 25.70 -12.99
CA ALA A 291 2.63 25.72 -13.89
C ALA A 291 2.36 27.15 -14.40
N ARG A 292 2.48 28.15 -13.54
CA ARG A 292 2.30 29.56 -13.91
C ARG A 292 3.28 30.01 -14.99
N LYS A 293 4.55 29.59 -14.91
CA LYS A 293 5.57 29.89 -15.92
C LYS A 293 5.31 29.18 -17.26
N ARG A 294 4.65 28.04 -17.22
CA ARG A 294 4.34 27.20 -18.39
C ARG A 294 2.86 27.31 -18.82
N ALA A 295 2.23 28.49 -18.61
CA ALA A 295 0.82 28.70 -18.93
C ALA A 295 0.46 28.42 -20.39
N GLY A 296 1.36 28.71 -21.33
CA GLY A 296 1.18 28.38 -22.75
C GLY A 296 1.09 26.88 -23.04
N GLU A 297 1.92 26.08 -22.37
CA GLU A 297 1.86 24.60 -22.48
C GLU A 297 0.54 24.05 -21.91
N ILE A 298 0.03 24.64 -20.83
CA ILE A 298 -1.27 24.30 -20.25
C ILE A 298 -2.39 24.62 -21.25
N LEU A 299 -2.35 25.77 -21.95
CA LEU A 299 -3.33 26.09 -22.98
C LEU A 299 -3.31 25.09 -24.14
N THR A 300 -2.13 24.68 -24.57
CA THR A 300 -2.00 23.62 -25.59
C THR A 300 -2.65 22.32 -25.11
N ALA A 301 -2.40 21.89 -23.86
CA ALA A 301 -3.03 20.70 -23.30
C ALA A 301 -4.55 20.84 -23.15
N LEU A 302 -5.08 22.04 -22.90
CA LEU A 302 -6.52 22.32 -22.85
C LEU A 302 -7.16 22.29 -24.23
N ALA A 303 -6.43 22.69 -25.28
CA ALA A 303 -6.90 22.72 -26.67
C ALA A 303 -6.91 21.32 -27.32
N GLU A 304 -6.05 20.43 -26.84
CA GLU A 304 -5.86 19.08 -27.37
C GLU A 304 -6.25 18.03 -26.32
N PRO A 305 -7.57 17.81 -26.06
CA PRO A 305 -8.02 16.80 -25.11
C PRO A 305 -7.52 15.41 -25.50
N ALA A 306 -6.94 14.69 -24.54
CA ALA A 306 -6.44 13.35 -24.79
C ALA A 306 -7.61 12.35 -24.94
N PRO A 307 -7.53 11.39 -25.87
CA PRO A 307 -8.49 10.29 -25.91
C PRO A 307 -8.38 9.51 -24.58
N VAL A 308 -9.49 9.40 -23.88
CA VAL A 308 -9.57 8.65 -22.62
C VAL A 308 -10.44 7.44 -22.89
N GLU A 309 -9.88 6.27 -22.66
CA GLU A 309 -10.68 5.08 -22.50
C GLU A 309 -11.51 5.28 -21.23
N MET A 310 -12.79 5.63 -21.41
CA MET A 310 -13.70 5.82 -20.27
C MET A 310 -13.61 4.58 -19.38
N PRO A 311 -13.39 4.74 -18.07
CA PRO A 311 -13.42 3.60 -17.18
C PRO A 311 -14.72 2.84 -17.44
N ALA A 312 -14.65 1.52 -17.57
CA ALA A 312 -15.81 0.65 -17.77
C ALA A 312 -16.91 0.86 -16.73
N ARG A 313 -16.60 1.58 -15.66
CA ARG A 313 -17.53 2.13 -14.66
C ARG A 313 -17.71 3.62 -14.93
N PRO A 314 -18.94 4.09 -15.26
CA PRO A 314 -19.24 5.51 -15.31
C PRO A 314 -18.79 6.14 -13.98
N LEU A 315 -18.14 7.31 -14.04
CA LEU A 315 -17.88 8.12 -12.84
C LEU A 315 -19.23 8.26 -12.13
N ALA A 316 -19.34 7.64 -10.95
CA ALA A 316 -20.59 7.23 -10.36
C ALA A 316 -21.66 8.33 -10.37
N ARG A 317 -22.83 8.05 -10.98
CA ARG A 317 -24.07 8.77 -10.68
C ARG A 317 -24.28 8.79 -9.17
N ALA A 318 -24.88 9.83 -8.66
CA ALA A 318 -25.29 9.85 -7.25
C ALA A 318 -26.11 8.57 -6.96
N PRO A 319 -25.78 7.80 -5.93
CA PRO A 319 -26.50 6.57 -5.62
C PRO A 319 -27.96 6.88 -5.32
N SER A 320 -28.88 5.99 -5.67
CA SER A 320 -30.28 6.12 -5.32
C SER A 320 -30.46 6.21 -3.78
N ALA A 321 -31.57 6.76 -3.31
CA ALA A 321 -31.89 6.77 -1.90
C ALA A 321 -31.95 5.35 -1.28
N ARG A 322 -32.28 4.33 -2.08
CA ARG A 322 -32.25 2.91 -1.69
C ARG A 322 -30.82 2.42 -1.51
N ALA A 323 -29.95 2.65 -2.48
CA ALA A 323 -28.55 2.27 -2.43
C ALA A 323 -27.81 2.95 -1.26
N GLN A 324 -28.12 4.23 -0.98
CA GLN A 324 -27.56 4.95 0.17
C GLN A 324 -27.93 4.27 1.50
N ARG A 325 -29.23 3.92 1.68
CA ARG A 325 -29.66 3.21 2.89
C ARG A 325 -29.04 1.82 3.01
N TRP A 326 -28.90 1.11 1.89
CA TRP A 326 -28.22 -0.19 1.90
C TRP A 326 -26.75 -0.06 2.29
N ALA A 327 -26.04 0.94 1.77
CA ALA A 327 -24.64 1.15 2.12
C ALA A 327 -24.43 1.36 3.64
N GLU A 328 -25.31 2.12 4.31
CA GLU A 328 -25.25 2.30 5.77
C GLU A 328 -25.45 0.97 6.53
N LEU A 329 -26.40 0.14 6.09
CA LEU A 329 -26.63 -1.17 6.71
C LEU A 329 -25.50 -2.15 6.41
N LEU A 330 -24.94 -2.14 5.19
CA LEU A 330 -23.76 -2.94 4.84
C LEU A 330 -22.54 -2.55 5.69
N LEU A 331 -22.35 -1.26 5.98
CA LEU A 331 -21.30 -0.81 6.91
C LEU A 331 -21.53 -1.30 8.36
N SER A 332 -22.79 -1.37 8.81
CA SER A 332 -23.11 -1.95 10.10
C SER A 332 -22.76 -3.45 10.15
N ILE A 333 -22.99 -4.16 9.05
CA ILE A 333 -22.58 -5.58 8.91
C ILE A 333 -21.05 -5.71 8.90
N VAL A 334 -20.30 -4.77 8.31
CA VAL A 334 -18.84 -4.76 8.39
C VAL A 334 -18.35 -4.72 9.84
N GLN A 335 -18.92 -3.84 10.67
CA GLN A 335 -18.54 -3.74 12.09
C GLN A 335 -18.83 -5.06 12.83
N LEU A 336 -19.97 -5.66 12.57
CA LEU A 336 -20.36 -6.94 13.16
C LEU A 336 -19.40 -8.08 12.74
N VAL A 337 -19.05 -8.15 11.46
CA VAL A 337 -18.10 -9.14 10.95
C VAL A 337 -16.70 -8.89 11.50
N ALA A 338 -16.28 -7.63 11.63
CA ALA A 338 -15.02 -7.26 12.27
C ALA A 338 -14.94 -7.75 13.72
N GLU A 339 -16.01 -7.54 14.50
CA GLU A 339 -16.13 -8.03 15.87
C GLU A 339 -16.05 -9.57 15.94
N GLN A 340 -16.72 -10.28 15.03
CA GLN A 340 -16.74 -11.74 15.01
C GLN A 340 -15.41 -12.37 14.60
N THR A 341 -14.69 -11.73 13.70
CA THR A 341 -13.46 -12.28 13.10
C THR A 341 -12.18 -11.74 13.74
N GLY A 342 -12.27 -10.62 14.48
CA GLY A 342 -11.11 -9.88 14.98
C GLY A 342 -10.30 -9.18 13.87
N VAL A 343 -10.83 -9.11 12.63
CA VAL A 343 -10.18 -8.42 11.51
C VAL A 343 -10.57 -6.95 11.53
N ALA A 344 -9.61 -6.05 11.33
CA ALA A 344 -9.89 -4.61 11.27
C ALA A 344 -10.94 -4.29 10.19
N ALA A 345 -11.96 -3.52 10.55
CA ALA A 345 -13.13 -3.25 9.70
C ALA A 345 -12.76 -2.71 8.31
N ARG A 346 -11.73 -1.84 8.21
CA ARG A 346 -11.31 -1.29 6.91
C ARG A 346 -10.72 -2.34 5.95
N LEU A 347 -10.16 -3.44 6.48
CA LEU A 347 -9.69 -4.56 5.65
C LEU A 347 -10.86 -5.37 5.08
N LEU A 348 -11.99 -5.40 5.77
CA LEU A 348 -13.20 -6.04 5.27
C LEU A 348 -13.81 -5.21 4.14
N ALA A 349 -14.17 -3.96 4.41
CA ALA A 349 -14.62 -3.00 3.40
C ALA A 349 -14.56 -1.56 3.92
N THR A 350 -14.30 -0.64 3.01
CA THR A 350 -14.41 0.80 3.24
C THR A 350 -15.84 1.29 2.98
N ARG A 351 -16.15 2.54 3.35
CA ARG A 351 -17.42 3.20 2.97
C ARG A 351 -17.60 3.21 1.44
N ALA A 352 -16.54 3.47 0.70
CA ALA A 352 -16.59 3.48 -0.76
C ALA A 352 -16.94 2.10 -1.35
N ASP A 353 -16.43 1.02 -0.76
CA ASP A 353 -16.77 -0.35 -1.17
C ASP A 353 -18.24 -0.67 -0.91
N ALA A 354 -18.78 -0.27 0.24
CA ALA A 354 -20.19 -0.47 0.59
C ALA A 354 -21.13 0.33 -0.32
N GLU A 355 -20.80 1.60 -0.58
CA GLU A 355 -21.55 2.47 -1.51
C GLU A 355 -21.54 1.90 -2.93
N GLU A 356 -20.40 1.45 -3.42
CA GLU A 356 -20.27 0.88 -4.77
C GLU A 356 -21.02 -0.46 -4.86
N PHE A 357 -20.89 -1.33 -3.85
CA PHE A 357 -21.60 -2.61 -3.82
C PHE A 357 -23.12 -2.38 -3.84
N ALA A 358 -23.63 -1.53 -2.94
CA ALA A 358 -25.05 -1.20 -2.86
C ALA A 358 -25.56 -0.61 -4.18
N ARG A 359 -24.79 0.31 -4.80
CA ARG A 359 -25.13 0.91 -6.09
C ARG A 359 -25.20 -0.11 -7.21
N VAL A 360 -24.20 -0.99 -7.33
CA VAL A 360 -24.14 -2.01 -8.39
C VAL A 360 -25.30 -2.99 -8.26
N VAL A 361 -25.59 -3.43 -7.03
CA VAL A 361 -26.72 -4.33 -6.76
C VAL A 361 -28.06 -3.65 -7.08
N ASP A 362 -28.20 -2.36 -6.71
CA ASP A 362 -29.43 -1.59 -6.96
C ASP A 362 -29.71 -1.37 -8.46
N GLU A 363 -28.66 -1.09 -9.25
CA GLU A 363 -28.79 -0.77 -10.66
C GLU A 363 -28.82 -2.01 -11.56
N ARG A 364 -28.08 -3.09 -11.23
CA ARG A 364 -27.80 -4.20 -12.13
C ARG A 364 -27.99 -5.58 -11.52
N GLY A 365 -28.42 -5.64 -10.25
CA GLY A 365 -28.63 -6.90 -9.55
C GLY A 365 -27.36 -7.48 -8.92
N LEU A 366 -27.54 -8.54 -8.13
CA LEU A 366 -26.49 -9.13 -7.28
C LEU A 366 -25.36 -9.77 -8.10
N ASP A 367 -25.67 -10.39 -9.25
CA ASP A 367 -24.67 -11.04 -10.11
C ASP A 367 -23.64 -10.05 -10.66
N ALA A 368 -24.05 -8.82 -10.92
CA ALA A 368 -23.13 -7.77 -11.36
C ALA A 368 -22.11 -7.34 -10.30
N ALA A 369 -22.36 -7.66 -9.03
CA ALA A 369 -21.47 -7.36 -7.92
C ALA A 369 -20.42 -8.46 -7.67
N GLU A 370 -20.40 -9.57 -8.44
CA GLU A 370 -19.49 -10.70 -8.22
C GLU A 370 -18.00 -10.31 -8.35
N SER A 371 -17.70 -9.35 -9.21
CA SER A 371 -16.33 -8.86 -9.42
C SER A 371 -15.87 -7.79 -8.41
N LEU A 372 -16.73 -7.40 -7.45
CA LEU A 372 -16.38 -6.36 -6.49
C LEU A 372 -15.49 -6.90 -5.35
N PRO A 373 -14.68 -6.03 -4.71
CA PRO A 373 -13.72 -6.46 -3.67
C PRO A 373 -14.33 -7.30 -2.54
N ALA A 374 -15.54 -6.97 -2.09
CA ALA A 374 -16.24 -7.71 -1.04
C ALA A 374 -16.58 -9.16 -1.43
N ARG A 375 -16.59 -9.49 -2.73
CA ARG A 375 -16.84 -10.82 -3.28
C ARG A 375 -15.58 -11.49 -3.80
N ALA A 376 -14.41 -10.87 -3.61
CA ALA A 376 -13.13 -11.39 -4.08
C ALA A 376 -12.33 -11.99 -2.93
N THR A 377 -11.47 -12.97 -3.24
CA THR A 377 -10.50 -13.57 -2.32
C THR A 377 -11.12 -14.04 -0.99
N TRP A 378 -10.41 -13.88 0.11
CA TRP A 378 -10.84 -14.23 1.46
C TRP A 378 -12.09 -13.44 1.94
N ARG A 379 -12.33 -12.24 1.39
CA ARG A 379 -13.51 -11.42 1.74
C ARG A 379 -14.82 -12.07 1.34
N ARG A 380 -14.82 -12.87 0.26
CA ARG A 380 -16.02 -13.60 -0.19
C ARG A 380 -16.61 -14.44 0.93
N ASP A 381 -15.78 -15.23 1.61
CA ASP A 381 -16.21 -16.23 2.59
C ASP A 381 -16.59 -15.61 3.95
N VAL A 382 -16.16 -14.38 4.19
CA VAL A 382 -16.34 -13.69 5.47
C VAL A 382 -17.41 -12.60 5.34
N LEU A 383 -17.17 -11.59 4.53
CA LEU A 383 -18.05 -10.44 4.35
C LEU A 383 -19.08 -10.66 3.22
N GLY A 384 -18.63 -11.24 2.10
CA GLY A 384 -19.47 -11.43 0.92
C GLY A 384 -20.70 -12.28 1.23
N VAL A 385 -20.53 -13.36 1.98
CA VAL A 385 -21.65 -14.22 2.44
C VAL A 385 -22.62 -13.44 3.34
N ALA A 386 -22.12 -12.60 4.24
CA ALA A 386 -22.94 -11.80 5.15
C ALA A 386 -23.76 -10.74 4.39
N TRP A 387 -23.12 -10.02 3.44
CA TRP A 387 -23.79 -9.00 2.64
C TRP A 387 -24.84 -9.60 1.70
N VAL A 388 -24.49 -10.70 1.00
CA VAL A 388 -25.41 -11.40 0.12
C VAL A 388 -26.59 -11.98 0.90
N GLY A 389 -26.33 -12.71 1.97
CA GLY A 389 -27.38 -13.31 2.81
C GLY A 389 -28.36 -12.27 3.37
N TRP A 390 -27.86 -11.08 3.75
CA TRP A 390 -28.74 -9.99 4.16
C TRP A 390 -29.58 -9.43 2.99
N LEU A 391 -28.98 -9.20 1.82
CA LEU A 391 -29.68 -8.67 0.65
C LEU A 391 -30.71 -9.66 0.07
N THR A 392 -30.45 -10.97 0.15
CA THR A 392 -31.38 -12.03 -0.30
C THR A 392 -32.47 -12.33 0.72
N GLY A 393 -32.34 -11.83 1.94
CA GLY A 393 -33.26 -12.10 3.03
C GLY A 393 -33.06 -13.44 3.75
N GLU A 394 -31.97 -14.16 3.46
CA GLU A 394 -31.55 -15.35 4.22
C GLU A 394 -31.05 -15.00 5.62
N LEU A 395 -30.46 -13.82 5.77
CA LEU A 395 -30.00 -13.26 7.02
C LEU A 395 -30.81 -12.01 7.38
N ALA A 396 -31.08 -11.83 8.66
CA ALA A 396 -31.68 -10.62 9.22
C ALA A 396 -30.69 -9.94 10.17
N LEU A 397 -30.56 -8.61 10.06
CA LEU A 397 -29.85 -7.80 11.05
C LEU A 397 -30.82 -7.47 12.18
N VAL A 398 -30.49 -7.86 13.42
CA VAL A 398 -31.30 -7.67 14.61
C VAL A 398 -30.50 -6.98 15.73
N GLY A 399 -31.17 -6.30 16.63
CA GLY A 399 -30.53 -5.73 17.82
C GLY A 399 -30.10 -6.85 18.79
N ASP A 400 -28.87 -6.74 19.30
CA ASP A 400 -28.30 -7.63 20.32
C ASP A 400 -27.49 -6.80 21.33
N PRO A 401 -28.07 -6.45 22.48
CA PRO A 401 -27.42 -5.60 23.47
C PRO A 401 -26.24 -6.29 24.19
N THR A 402 -26.01 -7.58 23.96
CA THR A 402 -24.87 -8.31 24.54
C THR A 402 -23.58 -8.18 23.73
N ARG A 403 -23.68 -7.70 22.51
CA ARG A 403 -22.53 -7.47 21.62
C ARG A 403 -22.05 -6.03 21.66
N ALA A 404 -20.76 -5.83 21.43
CA ALA A 404 -20.17 -4.48 21.37
C ALA A 404 -20.76 -3.64 20.23
N SER A 405 -21.05 -4.26 19.08
CA SER A 405 -21.73 -3.62 17.94
C SER A 405 -23.23 -3.33 18.21
N GLY A 406 -23.82 -3.91 19.25
CA GLY A 406 -25.25 -3.86 19.50
C GLY A 406 -26.12 -4.63 18.50
N LEU A 407 -25.52 -5.42 17.60
CA LEU A 407 -26.16 -6.05 16.46
C LEU A 407 -25.79 -7.53 16.32
N ALA A 408 -26.70 -8.33 15.73
CA ALA A 408 -26.42 -9.69 15.30
C ALA A 408 -26.99 -9.97 13.91
N LEU A 409 -26.36 -10.89 13.16
CA LEU A 409 -26.93 -11.52 11.98
C LEU A 409 -27.52 -12.87 12.36
N VAL A 410 -28.80 -13.07 12.09
CA VAL A 410 -29.52 -14.32 12.37
C VAL A 410 -30.08 -14.89 11.06
N ARG A 411 -30.14 -16.21 10.94
CA ARG A 411 -30.85 -16.86 9.83
C ARG A 411 -32.35 -16.67 10.02
N ARG A 412 -33.03 -16.41 8.92
CA ARG A 412 -34.47 -16.40 8.84
C ARG A 412 -35.02 -17.79 8.65
#